data_0390f047f760fe9657f2cb378e29ce8f
#
_entry.id   0390f047f760fe9657f2cb378e29ce8f
#
_cell.length_a   1.000
_cell.length_b   1.000
_cell.length_c   1.000
_cell.angle_alpha   90.00
_cell.angle_beta   90.00
_cell.angle_gamma   90.00
#
_symmetry.space_group_name_H-M   'P 1'
#
loop_
_entity.id
_entity.type
_entity.pdbx_description
1 polymer ?
#
loop_
_entity_poly.entity_id
_entity_poly.type
_entity_poly.pdbx_seq_one_letter_code
_entity_poly.pdbx_strand_id
1 'polypeptide(L)'
;MGWQQLKMPLAGLDQERWEQAMLDAGAVAITYTDAADQPILEPAPGEAPLWHAAVLAALFDDQISYEHIALTLLSSLSLPSLPAIDINLLPERDWERAWLDDFKPMQFGERLWVCPHAMSVSAEHATIIKLDPGLAFGTGTHATTALCLSRLDSLALEGATVLDYGCGSGILAIASLLLGAASVDAVDIDPQALTATLRNAADNDVAKALHCALPNDWQPLDDGYDVVLANILAQPLMSLAETLSRTLRDGGVLLLSGILEDQADAVMQKYDPFIEFAQPKRQDGWVLLEGARR
;
A
#
# COMPACT_ATOMS: atom_id res chain seq x y z
N MET A 1 28.59 -5.74 -11.77
CA MET A 1 28.01 -7.08 -11.99
C MET A 1 26.70 -6.88 -12.70
N GLY A 2 26.53 -7.46 -13.87
CA GLY A 2 25.27 -7.39 -14.59
C GLY A 2 24.36 -8.56 -14.19
N TRP A 3 23.10 -8.44 -14.55
CA TRP A 3 22.10 -9.47 -14.30
C TRP A 3 21.43 -9.88 -15.59
N GLN A 4 21.01 -11.14 -15.68
CA GLN A 4 20.11 -11.62 -16.72
C GLN A 4 18.87 -12.21 -16.09
N GLN A 5 17.73 -11.90 -16.69
CA GLN A 5 16.43 -12.39 -16.25
C GLN A 5 15.85 -13.33 -17.31
N LEU A 6 15.52 -14.55 -16.92
CA LEU A 6 14.80 -15.52 -17.73
C LEU A 6 13.33 -15.50 -17.35
N LYS A 7 12.46 -15.28 -18.33
CA LYS A 7 10.99 -15.30 -18.15
C LYS A 7 10.37 -16.44 -18.94
N MET A 8 9.45 -17.16 -18.31
CA MET A 8 8.71 -18.22 -18.98
C MET A 8 7.29 -18.33 -18.43
N PRO A 9 6.26 -18.59 -19.29
CA PRO A 9 4.92 -18.87 -18.83
C PRO A 9 4.87 -20.23 -18.11
N LEU A 10 4.19 -20.25 -16.94
CA LEU A 10 4.00 -21.48 -16.15
C LEU A 10 2.83 -22.35 -16.62
N ALA A 11 2.06 -21.93 -17.61
CA ALA A 11 0.82 -22.56 -18.03
C ALA A 11 0.90 -24.11 -18.08
N GLY A 12 0.27 -24.78 -17.12
CA GLY A 12 0.25 -26.25 -17.02
C GLY A 12 1.55 -26.91 -16.56
N LEU A 13 2.55 -26.14 -16.11
CA LEU A 13 3.82 -26.65 -15.58
C LEU A 13 3.77 -26.76 -14.06
N ASP A 14 4.53 -27.70 -13.51
CA ASP A 14 4.69 -27.86 -12.07
C ASP A 14 5.58 -26.76 -11.51
N GLN A 15 4.98 -25.85 -10.75
CA GLN A 15 5.65 -24.67 -10.18
C GLN A 15 6.88 -25.02 -9.34
N GLU A 16 6.71 -25.88 -8.35
CA GLU A 16 7.77 -26.21 -7.39
C GLU A 16 8.96 -26.88 -8.09
N ARG A 17 8.66 -27.73 -9.05
CA ARG A 17 9.68 -28.43 -9.81
C ARG A 17 10.49 -27.48 -10.70
N TRP A 18 9.84 -26.49 -11.33
CA TRP A 18 10.54 -25.49 -12.14
C TRP A 18 11.31 -24.51 -11.29
N GLU A 19 10.76 -24.09 -10.16
CA GLU A 19 11.43 -23.22 -9.20
C GLU A 19 12.74 -23.87 -8.71
N GLN A 20 12.67 -25.12 -8.25
CA GLN A 20 13.85 -25.85 -7.80
C GLN A 20 14.89 -26.01 -8.92
N ALA A 21 14.46 -26.32 -10.13
CA ALA A 21 15.38 -26.49 -11.26
C ALA A 21 16.09 -25.16 -11.64
N MET A 22 15.39 -24.02 -11.54
CA MET A 22 15.99 -22.70 -11.75
C MET A 22 17.01 -22.36 -10.67
N LEU A 23 16.73 -22.67 -9.40
CA LEU A 23 17.66 -22.50 -8.29
C LEU A 23 18.89 -23.39 -8.47
N ASP A 24 18.71 -24.65 -8.85
CA ASP A 24 19.82 -25.57 -9.12
C ASP A 24 20.68 -25.12 -10.32
N ALA A 25 20.10 -24.42 -11.27
CA ALA A 25 20.81 -23.80 -12.39
C ALA A 25 21.55 -22.49 -12.02
N GLY A 26 21.42 -22.02 -10.78
CA GLY A 26 22.12 -20.85 -10.25
C GLY A 26 21.30 -19.58 -10.22
N ALA A 27 19.95 -19.66 -10.26
CA ALA A 27 19.11 -18.50 -10.02
C ALA A 27 19.29 -17.98 -8.60
N VAL A 28 19.43 -16.67 -8.45
CA VAL A 28 19.60 -16.00 -7.15
C VAL A 28 18.25 -15.48 -6.60
N ALA A 29 17.26 -15.32 -7.45
CA ALA A 29 15.91 -14.95 -7.07
C ALA A 29 14.90 -15.47 -8.10
N ILE A 30 13.70 -15.80 -7.61
CA ILE A 30 12.56 -16.19 -8.45
C ILE A 30 11.39 -15.32 -8.07
N THR A 31 10.70 -14.81 -9.09
CA THR A 31 9.51 -13.96 -8.96
C THR A 31 8.43 -14.48 -9.89
N TYR A 32 7.18 -14.38 -9.44
CA TYR A 32 6.02 -14.66 -10.28
C TYR A 32 5.35 -13.35 -10.65
N THR A 33 4.93 -13.24 -11.91
CA THR A 33 4.17 -12.10 -12.42
C THR A 33 2.95 -12.58 -13.17
N ASP A 34 1.92 -11.75 -13.23
CA ASP A 34 0.74 -12.01 -14.05
C ASP A 34 0.95 -11.52 -15.48
N ALA A 35 0.58 -12.35 -16.46
CA ALA A 35 0.57 -11.95 -17.87
C ALA A 35 -0.81 -11.53 -18.38
N ALA A 36 -1.87 -11.71 -17.57
CA ALA A 36 -3.27 -11.49 -17.98
C ALA A 36 -3.96 -10.34 -17.21
N ASP A 37 -3.22 -9.63 -16.36
CA ASP A 37 -3.76 -8.55 -15.52
C ASP A 37 -4.93 -9.02 -14.62
N GLN A 38 -4.79 -10.23 -14.05
CA GLN A 38 -5.78 -10.79 -13.13
C GLN A 38 -5.52 -10.25 -11.71
N PRO A 39 -6.41 -9.45 -11.12
CA PRO A 39 -6.18 -8.93 -9.78
C PRO A 39 -6.28 -10.06 -8.73
N ILE A 40 -5.24 -10.24 -7.92
CA ILE A 40 -5.28 -10.97 -6.65
C ILE A 40 -5.15 -9.91 -5.56
N LEU A 41 -6.28 -9.46 -5.03
CA LEU A 41 -6.32 -8.28 -4.17
C LEU A 41 -6.00 -8.60 -2.71
N GLU A 42 -6.59 -9.68 -2.16
CA GLU A 42 -6.40 -10.07 -0.76
C GLU A 42 -6.57 -11.58 -0.60
N PRO A 43 -5.49 -12.38 -0.71
CA PRO A 43 -5.57 -13.82 -0.42
C PRO A 43 -5.82 -14.06 1.06
N ALA A 44 -6.50 -15.16 1.40
CA ALA A 44 -6.72 -15.53 2.79
C ALA A 44 -5.38 -15.82 3.51
N PRO A 45 -5.30 -15.64 4.82
CA PRO A 45 -4.07 -15.90 5.59
C PRO A 45 -3.53 -17.30 5.36
N GLY A 46 -2.30 -17.39 4.86
CA GLY A 46 -1.64 -18.66 4.53
C GLY A 46 -1.89 -19.16 3.11
N GLU A 47 -2.69 -18.47 2.32
CA GLU A 47 -2.85 -18.74 0.89
C GLU A 47 -1.86 -17.89 0.07
N ALA A 48 -1.25 -18.49 -0.94
CA ALA A 48 -0.43 -17.83 -1.94
C ALA A 48 -0.92 -18.24 -3.34
N PRO A 49 -2.12 -17.81 -3.75
CA PRO A 49 -2.66 -18.20 -5.05
C PRO A 49 -1.79 -17.64 -6.17
N LEU A 50 -1.53 -18.45 -7.18
CA LEU A 50 -0.89 -17.99 -8.41
C LEU A 50 -1.95 -17.53 -9.42
N TRP A 51 -1.56 -16.57 -10.26
CA TRP A 51 -2.34 -16.17 -11.41
C TRP A 51 -2.54 -17.33 -12.40
N HIS A 52 -3.67 -17.37 -13.07
CA HIS A 52 -3.92 -18.38 -14.11
C HIS A 52 -2.91 -18.30 -15.26
N ALA A 53 -2.46 -17.09 -15.57
CA ALA A 53 -1.43 -16.82 -16.56
C ALA A 53 -0.11 -16.38 -15.88
N ALA A 54 0.34 -17.16 -14.88
CA ALA A 54 1.56 -16.86 -14.18
C ALA A 54 2.80 -17.01 -15.09
N VAL A 55 3.70 -16.05 -14.99
CA VAL A 55 5.04 -16.07 -15.59
C VAL A 55 6.06 -16.18 -14.47
N LEU A 56 6.91 -17.21 -14.56
CA LEU A 56 8.09 -17.35 -13.71
C LEU A 56 9.20 -16.48 -14.30
N ALA A 57 9.76 -15.61 -13.47
CA ALA A 57 10.94 -14.80 -13.78
C ALA A 57 12.08 -15.19 -12.83
N ALA A 58 13.15 -15.74 -13.35
CA ALA A 58 14.35 -16.14 -12.60
C ALA A 58 15.51 -15.21 -12.92
N LEU A 59 16.21 -14.75 -11.87
CA LEU A 59 17.35 -13.84 -11.97
C LEU A 59 18.65 -14.60 -11.82
N PHE A 60 19.58 -14.37 -12.74
CA PHE A 60 20.91 -14.98 -12.76
C PHE A 60 22.00 -13.91 -12.87
N ASP A 61 23.19 -14.22 -12.38
CA ASP A 61 24.39 -13.45 -12.69
C ASP A 61 24.66 -13.52 -14.22
N ASP A 62 25.03 -12.39 -14.84
CA ASP A 62 25.30 -12.31 -16.29
C ASP A 62 26.52 -13.13 -16.73
N GLN A 63 27.36 -13.61 -15.79
CA GLN A 63 28.49 -14.49 -16.06
C GLN A 63 28.06 -15.96 -16.29
N ILE A 64 26.84 -16.34 -15.90
CA ILE A 64 26.31 -17.69 -16.13
C ILE A 64 25.79 -17.76 -17.57
N SER A 65 26.37 -18.62 -18.41
CA SER A 65 25.90 -18.72 -19.78
C SER A 65 24.49 -19.36 -19.87
N TYR A 66 23.68 -18.88 -20.82
CA TYR A 66 22.39 -19.49 -21.10
C TYR A 66 22.48 -20.98 -21.43
N GLU A 67 23.54 -21.40 -22.13
CA GLU A 67 23.75 -22.80 -22.45
C GLU A 67 23.88 -23.67 -21.19
N HIS A 68 24.60 -23.17 -20.18
CA HIS A 68 24.72 -23.87 -18.88
C HIS A 68 23.36 -23.99 -18.19
N ILE A 69 22.61 -22.89 -18.12
CA ILE A 69 21.27 -22.88 -17.54
C ILE A 69 20.37 -23.89 -18.29
N ALA A 70 20.34 -23.81 -19.61
CA ALA A 70 19.50 -24.66 -20.45
C ALA A 70 19.81 -26.16 -20.26
N LEU A 71 21.10 -26.55 -20.25
CA LEU A 71 21.50 -27.93 -20.03
C LEU A 71 21.11 -28.44 -18.65
N THR A 72 21.29 -27.61 -17.62
CA THR A 72 20.89 -27.95 -16.25
C THR A 72 19.37 -28.16 -16.15
N LEU A 73 18.57 -27.25 -16.72
CA LEU A 73 17.11 -27.38 -16.75
C LEU A 73 16.65 -28.64 -17.48
N LEU A 74 17.19 -28.92 -18.68
CA LEU A 74 16.86 -30.12 -19.45
C LEU A 74 17.15 -31.39 -18.64
N SER A 75 18.29 -31.42 -17.95
CA SER A 75 18.71 -32.56 -17.13
C SER A 75 17.85 -32.74 -15.90
N SER A 76 17.67 -31.67 -15.11
CA SER A 76 16.92 -31.70 -13.83
C SER A 76 15.43 -32.02 -14.05
N LEU A 77 14.85 -31.48 -15.12
CA LEU A 77 13.44 -31.68 -15.46
C LEU A 77 13.17 -32.90 -16.33
N SER A 78 14.25 -33.55 -16.84
CA SER A 78 14.17 -34.68 -17.78
C SER A 78 13.34 -34.35 -19.03
N LEU A 79 13.55 -33.16 -19.59
CA LEU A 79 12.81 -32.65 -20.73
C LEU A 79 13.58 -32.90 -22.05
N PRO A 80 12.89 -33.20 -23.16
CA PRO A 80 13.51 -33.30 -24.48
C PRO A 80 13.85 -31.92 -25.08
N SER A 81 13.13 -30.86 -24.65
CA SER A 81 13.35 -29.48 -25.06
C SER A 81 12.78 -28.51 -24.00
N LEU A 82 13.32 -27.32 -23.91
CA LEU A 82 12.78 -26.28 -23.04
C LEU A 82 11.55 -25.62 -23.69
N PRO A 83 10.59 -25.12 -22.89
CA PRO A 83 9.55 -24.22 -23.38
C PRO A 83 10.17 -22.90 -23.87
N ALA A 84 9.34 -22.02 -24.42
CA ALA A 84 9.77 -20.66 -24.77
C ALA A 84 10.22 -19.92 -23.53
N ILE A 85 11.47 -19.44 -23.55
CA ILE A 85 12.09 -18.65 -22.48
C ILE A 85 12.56 -17.33 -23.09
N ASP A 86 12.09 -16.22 -22.55
CA ASP A 86 12.57 -14.90 -22.90
C ASP A 86 13.75 -14.52 -22.00
N ILE A 87 14.83 -14.01 -22.62
CA ILE A 87 16.03 -13.61 -21.91
C ILE A 87 16.21 -12.10 -22.03
N ASN A 88 16.29 -11.45 -20.89
CA ASN A 88 16.51 -10.01 -20.80
C ASN A 88 17.78 -9.73 -20.01
N LEU A 89 18.73 -9.03 -20.60
CA LEU A 89 19.87 -8.49 -19.86
C LEU A 89 19.40 -7.25 -19.10
N LEU A 90 19.61 -7.27 -17.79
CA LEU A 90 19.27 -6.15 -16.94
C LEU A 90 20.52 -5.30 -16.73
N PRO A 91 20.54 -4.06 -17.19
CA PRO A 91 21.67 -3.17 -16.94
C PRO A 91 21.82 -2.95 -15.42
N GLU A 92 23.06 -2.76 -14.97
CA GLU A 92 23.32 -2.33 -13.61
C GLU A 92 22.64 -0.97 -13.39
N ARG A 93 21.60 -0.95 -12.59
CA ARG A 93 20.89 0.26 -12.15
C ARG A 93 20.91 0.28 -10.64
N ASP A 94 20.92 1.45 -10.09
CA ASP A 94 20.60 1.67 -8.69
C ASP A 94 19.09 1.37 -8.50
N TRP A 95 18.77 0.10 -8.30
CA TRP A 95 17.40 -0.41 -8.21
C TRP A 95 16.64 0.22 -7.02
N GLU A 96 17.37 0.68 -6.00
CA GLU A 96 16.78 1.37 -4.86
C GLU A 96 16.15 2.71 -5.28
N ARG A 97 16.53 3.26 -6.44
CA ARG A 97 16.05 4.53 -6.95
C ARG A 97 15.33 4.45 -8.30
N ALA A 98 15.40 3.30 -8.99
CA ALA A 98 14.83 3.17 -10.34
C ALA A 98 13.31 3.44 -10.41
N TRP A 99 12.59 3.15 -9.35
CA TRP A 99 11.15 3.40 -9.23
C TRP A 99 10.82 4.88 -8.93
N LEU A 100 11.79 5.68 -8.45
CA LEU A 100 11.60 7.12 -8.23
C LEU A 100 11.40 7.86 -9.56
N ASP A 101 11.96 7.35 -10.67
CA ASP A 101 11.84 7.97 -11.99
C ASP A 101 10.40 7.92 -12.52
N ASP A 102 9.62 6.94 -12.08
CA ASP A 102 8.21 6.76 -12.47
C ASP A 102 7.22 7.46 -11.51
N PHE A 103 7.69 7.89 -10.32
CA PHE A 103 6.84 8.54 -9.32
C PHE A 103 6.71 10.03 -9.63
N LYS A 104 5.54 10.43 -10.11
CA LYS A 104 5.22 11.82 -10.51
C LYS A 104 4.30 12.47 -9.48
N PRO A 105 4.26 13.82 -9.42
CA PRO A 105 3.26 14.51 -8.61
C PRO A 105 1.85 14.06 -8.95
N MET A 106 1.06 13.72 -7.94
CA MET A 106 -0.32 13.26 -8.06
C MET A 106 -1.25 14.20 -7.32
N GLN A 107 -2.38 14.54 -7.95
CA GLN A 107 -3.41 15.40 -7.36
C GLN A 107 -4.56 14.55 -6.78
N PHE A 108 -5.03 14.93 -5.60
CA PHE A 108 -6.16 14.32 -4.91
C PHE A 108 -7.15 15.42 -4.50
N GLY A 109 -8.37 15.35 -5.02
CA GLY A 109 -9.34 16.42 -4.84
C GLY A 109 -9.00 17.68 -5.63
N GLU A 110 -9.19 18.86 -5.04
CA GLU A 110 -9.00 20.15 -5.73
C GLU A 110 -7.62 20.77 -5.47
N ARG A 111 -7.10 20.69 -4.24
CA ARG A 111 -5.90 21.40 -3.78
C ARG A 111 -4.77 20.50 -3.26
N LEU A 112 -5.07 19.24 -2.89
CA LEU A 112 -4.10 18.35 -2.27
C LEU A 112 -3.24 17.65 -3.33
N TRP A 113 -1.92 17.68 -3.13
CA TRP A 113 -0.93 17.03 -3.99
C TRP A 113 0.03 16.17 -3.17
N VAL A 114 0.40 15.02 -3.71
CA VAL A 114 1.54 14.24 -3.24
C VAL A 114 2.66 14.37 -4.26
N CYS A 115 3.82 14.82 -3.83
CA CYS A 115 4.92 15.21 -4.70
C CYS A 115 6.24 14.65 -4.16
N PRO A 116 7.05 13.96 -5.00
CA PRO A 116 8.41 13.57 -4.65
C PRO A 116 9.26 14.77 -4.19
N HIS A 117 10.22 14.57 -3.29
CA HIS A 117 11.09 15.65 -2.81
C HIS A 117 11.86 16.32 -3.95
N ALA A 118 12.29 15.57 -4.96
CA ALA A 118 13.03 16.07 -6.12
C ALA A 118 12.19 16.90 -7.10
N MET A 119 10.86 16.92 -6.93
CA MET A 119 9.93 17.59 -7.84
C MET A 119 9.20 18.73 -7.16
N SER A 120 8.57 19.59 -7.96
CA SER A 120 7.74 20.69 -7.49
C SER A 120 6.45 20.78 -8.29
N VAL A 121 5.38 21.23 -7.65
CA VAL A 121 4.10 21.52 -8.27
C VAL A 121 3.92 23.04 -8.24
N SER A 122 3.54 23.61 -9.40
CA SER A 122 3.20 25.02 -9.50
C SER A 122 1.69 25.12 -9.76
N ALA A 123 0.91 25.03 -8.69
CA ALA A 123 -0.54 25.24 -8.74
C ALA A 123 -0.91 26.25 -7.65
N GLU A 124 -1.78 27.20 -8.01
CA GLU A 124 -2.26 28.21 -7.07
C GLU A 124 -3.09 27.54 -5.97
N HIS A 125 -2.82 27.87 -4.71
CA HIS A 125 -3.47 27.27 -3.53
C HIS A 125 -3.24 25.76 -3.32
N ALA A 126 -2.20 25.17 -3.92
CA ALA A 126 -1.88 23.77 -3.71
C ALA A 126 -1.39 23.50 -2.28
N THR A 127 -1.97 22.49 -1.63
CA THR A 127 -1.43 21.86 -0.42
C THR A 127 -0.58 20.68 -0.84
N ILE A 128 0.73 20.73 -0.59
CA ILE A 128 1.68 19.75 -1.13
C ILE A 128 2.24 18.90 0.00
N ILE A 129 2.03 17.60 -0.08
CA ILE A 129 2.71 16.59 0.74
C ILE A 129 4.00 16.20 0.03
N LYS A 130 5.13 16.42 0.65
CA LYS A 130 6.43 15.90 0.19
C LYS A 130 6.60 14.48 0.70
N LEU A 131 6.63 13.55 -0.22
CA LEU A 131 6.75 12.13 0.11
C LEU A 131 7.50 11.41 -1.00
N ASP A 132 8.61 10.79 -0.64
CA ASP A 132 9.25 9.80 -1.50
C ASP A 132 8.70 8.42 -1.10
N PRO A 133 8.29 7.58 -2.07
CA PRO A 133 7.92 6.21 -1.75
C PRO A 133 9.07 5.51 -1.01
N GLY A 134 8.73 4.84 0.08
CA GLY A 134 9.68 4.13 0.94
C GLY A 134 9.23 2.69 1.19
N LEU A 135 9.82 2.07 2.20
CA LEU A 135 9.45 0.70 2.61
C LEU A 135 8.08 0.63 3.30
N ALA A 136 7.56 1.76 3.83
CA ALA A 136 6.26 1.83 4.46
C ALA A 136 5.14 1.92 3.42
N PHE A 137 4.03 1.21 3.66
CA PHE A 137 2.82 1.27 2.85
C PHE A 137 2.19 2.67 2.86
N GLY A 138 1.53 3.07 1.76
CA GLY A 138 0.83 4.36 1.67
C GLY A 138 1.63 5.43 0.94
N THR A 139 1.88 5.23 -0.36
CA THR A 139 2.55 6.22 -1.24
C THR A 139 1.57 7.14 -1.97
N GLY A 140 0.27 6.94 -1.78
CA GLY A 140 -0.78 7.64 -2.54
C GLY A 140 -1.22 6.94 -3.83
N THR A 141 -0.41 6.05 -4.39
CA THR A 141 -0.73 5.35 -5.65
C THR A 141 -1.85 4.34 -5.54
N HIS A 142 -2.08 3.78 -4.35
CA HIS A 142 -3.13 2.80 -4.13
C HIS A 142 -4.52 3.47 -4.06
N ALA A 143 -5.54 2.84 -4.67
CA ALA A 143 -6.90 3.38 -4.73
C ALA A 143 -7.48 3.72 -3.35
N THR A 144 -7.20 2.93 -2.31
CA THR A 144 -7.66 3.18 -0.93
C THR A 144 -7.09 4.47 -0.35
N THR A 145 -5.80 4.73 -0.57
CA THR A 145 -5.15 5.97 -0.14
C THR A 145 -5.66 7.16 -0.94
N ALA A 146 -5.84 6.99 -2.26
CA ALA A 146 -6.40 8.03 -3.14
C ALA A 146 -7.81 8.45 -2.71
N LEU A 147 -8.68 7.49 -2.38
CA LEU A 147 -10.03 7.74 -1.87
C LEU A 147 -10.00 8.54 -0.55
N CYS A 148 -9.13 8.17 0.40
CA CYS A 148 -8.99 8.88 1.68
C CYS A 148 -8.46 10.30 1.47
N LEU A 149 -7.39 10.50 0.69
CA LEU A 149 -6.81 11.82 0.40
C LEU A 149 -7.80 12.74 -0.28
N SER A 150 -8.52 12.25 -1.30
CA SER A 150 -9.54 13.01 -2.01
C SER A 150 -10.69 13.42 -1.07
N ARG A 151 -11.02 12.57 -0.09
CA ARG A 151 -12.05 12.91 0.91
C ARG A 151 -11.54 13.93 1.91
N LEU A 152 -10.30 13.79 2.41
CA LEU A 152 -9.67 14.74 3.33
C LEU A 152 -9.61 16.14 2.74
N ASP A 153 -9.28 16.26 1.45
CA ASP A 153 -9.22 17.56 0.75
C ASP A 153 -10.56 18.32 0.79
N SER A 154 -11.67 17.61 0.83
CA SER A 154 -13.02 18.19 0.86
C SER A 154 -13.59 18.38 2.27
N LEU A 155 -12.90 17.94 3.34
CA LEU A 155 -13.31 18.15 4.72
C LEU A 155 -12.85 19.53 5.23
N ALA A 156 -13.63 20.07 6.17
CA ALA A 156 -13.24 21.25 6.93
C ALA A 156 -12.39 20.80 8.12
N LEU A 157 -11.06 20.78 7.94
CA LEU A 157 -10.12 20.28 8.94
C LEU A 157 -9.50 21.38 9.80
N GLU A 158 -9.83 22.65 9.58
CA GLU A 158 -9.26 23.77 10.34
C GLU A 158 -9.53 23.61 11.84
N GLY A 159 -8.47 23.48 12.62
CA GLY A 159 -8.53 23.28 14.06
C GLY A 159 -9.00 21.90 14.54
N ALA A 160 -9.23 20.95 13.63
CA ALA A 160 -9.72 19.60 13.95
C ALA A 160 -8.66 18.75 14.66
N THR A 161 -9.12 17.82 15.51
CA THR A 161 -8.33 16.72 16.05
C THR A 161 -8.59 15.46 15.22
N VAL A 162 -7.54 14.76 14.81
CA VAL A 162 -7.63 13.61 13.90
C VAL A 162 -6.94 12.39 14.51
N LEU A 163 -7.52 11.22 14.31
CA LEU A 163 -6.89 9.93 14.54
C LEU A 163 -6.65 9.25 13.20
N ASP A 164 -5.40 8.84 12.94
CA ASP A 164 -5.00 7.98 11.82
C ASP A 164 -4.55 6.63 12.37
N TYR A 165 -5.44 5.63 12.32
CA TYR A 165 -5.19 4.30 12.87
C TYR A 165 -4.77 3.31 11.78
N GLY A 166 -3.54 2.81 11.87
CA GLY A 166 -2.82 2.12 10.81
C GLY A 166 -2.16 3.13 9.87
N CYS A 167 -1.38 4.06 10.44
CA CYS A 167 -0.88 5.23 9.73
C CYS A 167 0.16 4.92 8.64
N GLY A 168 0.87 3.78 8.71
CA GLY A 168 1.86 3.37 7.71
C GLY A 168 2.94 4.41 7.47
N SER A 169 2.95 5.03 6.30
CA SER A 169 3.85 6.14 5.94
C SER A 169 3.51 7.47 6.62
N GLY A 170 2.33 7.58 7.24
CA GLY A 170 1.77 8.81 7.82
C GLY A 170 1.15 9.76 6.80
N ILE A 171 0.95 9.34 5.55
CA ILE A 171 0.46 10.22 4.48
C ILE A 171 -0.89 10.86 4.81
N LEU A 172 -1.83 10.12 5.43
CA LEU A 172 -3.15 10.65 5.80
C LEU A 172 -3.08 11.58 7.00
N ALA A 173 -2.23 11.26 7.98
CA ALA A 173 -1.93 12.11 9.12
C ALA A 173 -1.31 13.45 8.68
N ILE A 174 -0.29 13.40 7.81
CA ILE A 174 0.38 14.58 7.26
C ILE A 174 -0.59 15.40 6.41
N ALA A 175 -1.40 14.75 5.55
CA ALA A 175 -2.44 15.42 4.77
C ALA A 175 -3.39 16.20 5.68
N SER A 176 -3.87 15.58 6.76
CA SER A 176 -4.78 16.20 7.72
C SER A 176 -4.18 17.46 8.35
N LEU A 177 -2.90 17.40 8.76
CA LEU A 177 -2.20 18.55 9.35
C LEU A 177 -2.00 19.68 8.35
N LEU A 178 -1.56 19.37 7.13
CA LEU A 178 -1.38 20.37 6.07
C LEU A 178 -2.69 21.00 5.62
N LEU A 179 -3.82 20.30 5.79
CA LEU A 179 -5.17 20.80 5.52
C LEU A 179 -5.79 21.58 6.69
N GLY A 180 -5.05 21.77 7.80
CA GLY A 180 -5.44 22.66 8.90
C GLY A 180 -5.80 21.97 10.21
N ALA A 181 -5.66 20.64 10.33
CA ALA A 181 -5.89 19.96 11.61
C ALA A 181 -4.93 20.51 12.70
N ALA A 182 -5.46 20.68 13.91
CA ALA A 182 -4.70 21.19 15.04
C ALA A 182 -3.72 20.16 15.60
N SER A 183 -4.13 18.89 15.60
CA SER A 183 -3.30 17.77 16.03
C SER A 183 -3.76 16.45 15.39
N VAL A 184 -2.82 15.52 15.25
CA VAL A 184 -3.08 14.16 14.78
C VAL A 184 -2.41 13.16 15.70
N ASP A 185 -3.17 12.15 16.12
CA ASP A 185 -2.64 10.91 16.69
C ASP A 185 -2.50 9.89 15.56
N ALA A 186 -1.29 9.40 15.34
CA ALA A 186 -0.96 8.39 14.35
C ALA A 186 -0.59 7.09 15.08
N VAL A 187 -1.39 6.05 14.87
CA VAL A 187 -1.24 4.77 15.56
C VAL A 187 -0.92 3.68 14.55
N ASP A 188 0.09 2.86 14.82
CA ASP A 188 0.41 1.68 14.02
C ASP A 188 0.98 0.56 14.88
N ILE A 189 0.77 -0.69 14.47
CA ILE A 189 1.32 -1.88 15.14
C ILE A 189 2.80 -2.07 14.82
N ASP A 190 3.28 -1.50 13.72
CA ASP A 190 4.67 -1.61 13.28
C ASP A 190 5.49 -0.39 13.72
N PRO A 191 6.51 -0.57 14.59
CA PRO A 191 7.41 0.52 14.98
C PRO A 191 8.15 1.17 13.80
N GLN A 192 8.36 0.44 12.70
CA GLN A 192 8.98 0.98 11.49
C GLN A 192 8.05 1.98 10.78
N ALA A 193 6.74 1.71 10.77
CA ALA A 193 5.73 2.63 10.26
C ALA A 193 5.73 3.94 11.05
N LEU A 194 5.78 3.87 12.38
CA LEU A 194 5.87 5.07 13.23
C LEU A 194 7.14 5.89 12.97
N THR A 195 8.27 5.20 12.76
CA THR A 195 9.54 5.85 12.41
C THR A 195 9.44 6.57 11.05
N ALA A 196 8.83 5.92 10.05
CA ALA A 196 8.61 6.50 8.72
C ALA A 196 7.66 7.70 8.81
N THR A 197 6.55 7.57 9.55
CA THR A 197 5.58 8.64 9.79
C THR A 197 6.24 9.88 10.40
N LEU A 198 7.05 9.72 11.44
CA LEU A 198 7.77 10.85 12.09
C LEU A 198 8.76 11.52 11.14
N ARG A 199 9.50 10.75 10.34
CA ARG A 199 10.42 11.27 9.34
C ARG A 199 9.67 12.07 8.28
N ASN A 200 8.62 11.49 7.69
CA ASN A 200 7.82 12.13 6.66
C ASN A 200 7.13 13.41 7.19
N ALA A 201 6.66 13.39 8.44
CA ALA A 201 6.09 14.58 9.08
C ALA A 201 7.12 15.70 9.30
N ALA A 202 8.38 15.34 9.64
CA ALA A 202 9.47 16.30 9.73
C ALA A 202 9.81 16.93 8.38
N ASP A 203 9.83 16.12 7.31
CA ASP A 203 10.08 16.58 5.93
C ASP A 203 8.97 17.52 5.40
N ASN A 204 7.79 17.49 6.04
CA ASN A 204 6.65 18.36 5.75
C ASN A 204 6.42 19.47 6.80
N ASP A 205 7.34 19.68 7.74
CA ASP A 205 7.27 20.71 8.79
C ASP A 205 6.07 20.59 9.75
N VAL A 206 5.41 19.42 9.85
CA VAL A 206 4.22 19.18 10.67
C VAL A 206 4.44 18.28 11.89
N ALA A 207 5.65 17.81 12.13
CA ALA A 207 5.97 16.84 13.19
C ALA A 207 5.58 17.32 14.61
N LYS A 208 5.49 18.65 14.87
CA LYS A 208 5.14 19.18 16.19
C LYS A 208 3.68 18.95 16.60
N ALA A 209 2.80 18.80 15.61
CA ALA A 209 1.37 18.57 15.82
C ALA A 209 0.98 17.09 15.63
N LEU A 210 1.97 16.21 15.45
CA LEU A 210 1.81 14.77 15.25
C LEU A 210 2.26 13.99 16.48
N HIS A 211 1.43 13.07 16.94
CA HIS A 211 1.70 12.15 18.03
C HIS A 211 1.69 10.72 17.51
N CYS A 212 2.82 10.03 17.56
CA CYS A 212 2.93 8.64 17.10
C CYS A 212 2.96 7.68 18.29
N ALA A 213 2.17 6.61 18.25
CA ALA A 213 2.12 5.62 19.32
C ALA A 213 1.83 4.20 18.80
N LEU A 214 2.33 3.18 19.51
CA LEU A 214 1.84 1.82 19.36
C LEU A 214 0.43 1.70 19.98
N PRO A 215 -0.43 0.76 19.54
CA PRO A 215 -1.78 0.61 20.09
C PRO A 215 -1.85 0.47 21.61
N ASN A 216 -0.85 -0.21 22.22
CA ASN A 216 -0.80 -0.42 23.67
C ASN A 216 -0.34 0.82 24.45
N ASP A 217 0.34 1.76 23.79
CA ASP A 217 0.87 3.00 24.39
C ASP A 217 -0.01 4.20 24.08
N TRP A 218 -0.93 4.04 23.11
CA TRP A 218 -1.84 5.10 22.71
C TRP A 218 -2.95 5.31 23.72
N GLN A 219 -3.19 6.55 24.04
CA GLN A 219 -4.31 6.99 24.89
C GLN A 219 -5.21 7.92 24.08
N PRO A 220 -6.44 7.50 23.75
CA PRO A 220 -7.35 8.34 23.00
C PRO A 220 -7.71 9.61 23.78
N LEU A 221 -8.05 10.67 23.06
CA LEU A 221 -8.52 11.92 23.66
C LEU A 221 -9.83 11.68 24.43
N ASP A 222 -9.97 12.27 25.61
CA ASP A 222 -11.16 12.15 26.45
C ASP A 222 -12.42 12.67 25.73
N ASP A 223 -12.29 13.76 24.98
CA ASP A 223 -13.39 14.39 24.22
C ASP A 223 -13.58 13.75 22.82
N GLY A 224 -12.77 12.77 22.46
CA GLY A 224 -12.76 12.13 21.15
C GLY A 224 -12.19 12.98 20.04
N TYR A 225 -12.20 12.44 18.81
CA TYR A 225 -11.65 13.05 17.61
C TYR A 225 -12.74 13.59 16.69
N ASP A 226 -12.43 14.69 16.00
CA ASP A 226 -13.26 15.23 14.92
C ASP A 226 -13.35 14.31 13.73
N VAL A 227 -12.20 13.69 13.40
CA VAL A 227 -12.09 12.75 12.30
C VAL A 227 -11.29 11.53 12.78
N VAL A 228 -11.83 10.34 12.50
CA VAL A 228 -11.16 9.07 12.70
C VAL A 228 -10.95 8.44 11.34
N LEU A 229 -9.68 8.15 11.00
CA LEU A 229 -9.24 7.51 9.77
C LEU A 229 -8.72 6.11 10.09
N ALA A 230 -9.07 5.12 9.27
CA ALA A 230 -8.39 3.84 9.25
C ALA A 230 -8.37 3.27 7.83
N ASN A 231 -7.19 3.22 7.22
CA ASN A 231 -6.96 2.63 5.91
C ASN A 231 -6.19 1.32 6.06
N ILE A 232 -6.87 0.30 6.57
CA ILE A 232 -6.34 -1.03 6.88
C ILE A 232 -7.31 -2.11 6.39
N LEU A 233 -6.87 -3.37 6.41
CA LEU A 233 -7.66 -4.49 5.91
C LEU A 233 -9.00 -4.66 6.67
N ALA A 234 -10.00 -5.25 6.00
CA ALA A 234 -11.37 -5.38 6.51
C ALA A 234 -11.47 -6.14 7.85
N GLN A 235 -10.68 -7.22 8.04
CA GLN A 235 -10.73 -8.01 9.27
C GLN A 235 -10.28 -7.23 10.51
N PRO A 236 -9.12 -6.54 10.53
CA PRO A 236 -8.76 -5.60 11.58
C PRO A 236 -9.82 -4.52 11.82
N LEU A 237 -10.38 -3.91 10.75
CA LEU A 237 -11.44 -2.91 10.90
C LEU A 237 -12.65 -3.45 11.66
N MET A 238 -13.12 -4.65 11.32
CA MET A 238 -14.23 -5.30 12.03
C MET A 238 -13.91 -5.57 13.50
N SER A 239 -12.67 -5.95 13.81
CA SER A 239 -12.23 -6.20 15.19
C SER A 239 -12.13 -4.93 16.02
N LEU A 240 -11.82 -3.80 15.38
CA LEU A 240 -11.66 -2.48 15.98
C LEU A 240 -12.95 -1.63 16.00
N ALA A 241 -14.08 -2.17 15.53
CA ALA A 241 -15.30 -1.40 15.32
C ALA A 241 -15.76 -0.61 16.56
N GLU A 242 -15.79 -1.27 17.72
CA GLU A 242 -16.17 -0.60 18.98
C GLU A 242 -15.13 0.46 19.39
N THR A 243 -13.85 0.15 19.29
CA THR A 243 -12.75 1.05 19.66
C THR A 243 -12.80 2.33 18.81
N LEU A 244 -12.76 2.19 17.48
CA LEU A 244 -12.73 3.34 16.58
C LEU A 244 -14.02 4.18 16.67
N SER A 245 -15.19 3.53 16.87
CA SER A 245 -16.45 4.25 17.01
C SER A 245 -16.52 5.06 18.31
N ARG A 246 -15.96 4.54 19.40
CA ARG A 246 -15.96 5.24 20.71
C ARG A 246 -15.00 6.42 20.76
N THR A 247 -13.95 6.40 19.96
CA THR A 247 -13.00 7.51 19.89
C THR A 247 -13.49 8.67 19.02
N LEU A 248 -14.56 8.46 18.26
CA LEU A 248 -15.17 9.51 17.47
C LEU A 248 -16.10 10.35 18.36
N ARG A 249 -15.93 11.66 18.36
CA ARG A 249 -16.84 12.57 19.08
C ARG A 249 -18.21 12.65 18.39
N ASP A 250 -19.21 13.19 19.08
CA ASP A 250 -20.51 13.45 18.50
C ASP A 250 -20.38 14.42 17.33
N GLY A 251 -20.97 14.05 16.18
CA GLY A 251 -20.85 14.83 14.94
C GLY A 251 -19.50 14.70 14.21
N GLY A 252 -18.58 13.89 14.72
CA GLY A 252 -17.32 13.60 14.05
C GLY A 252 -17.51 12.68 12.83
N VAL A 253 -16.48 12.60 11.99
CA VAL A 253 -16.48 11.83 10.74
C VAL A 253 -15.56 10.62 10.86
N LEU A 254 -16.09 9.43 10.59
CA LEU A 254 -15.35 8.18 10.47
C LEU A 254 -15.09 7.89 8.99
N LEU A 255 -13.83 7.62 8.63
CA LEU A 255 -13.40 7.21 7.29
C LEU A 255 -12.68 5.87 7.38
N LEU A 256 -13.25 4.84 6.75
CA LEU A 256 -12.67 3.50 6.69
C LEU A 256 -12.38 3.14 5.24
N SER A 257 -11.16 2.67 4.95
CA SER A 257 -10.74 2.18 3.65
C SER A 257 -9.80 0.98 3.79
N GLY A 258 -9.27 0.44 2.69
CA GLY A 258 -8.60 -0.86 2.70
C GLY A 258 -9.59 -2.01 2.64
N ILE A 259 -10.78 -1.75 2.09
CA ILE A 259 -11.93 -2.65 2.06
C ILE A 259 -12.25 -2.96 0.60
N LEU A 260 -12.37 -4.24 0.25
CA LEU A 260 -12.88 -4.66 -1.05
C LEU A 260 -14.40 -4.47 -1.15
N GLU A 261 -14.92 -4.33 -2.36
CA GLU A 261 -16.35 -4.10 -2.58
C GLU A 261 -17.24 -5.18 -1.96
N ASP A 262 -16.82 -6.44 -2.03
CA ASP A 262 -17.54 -7.59 -1.46
C ASP A 262 -17.46 -7.67 0.08
N GLN A 263 -16.52 -6.98 0.70
CA GLN A 263 -16.34 -6.91 2.15
C GLN A 263 -17.12 -5.75 2.79
N ALA A 264 -17.53 -4.75 2.00
CA ALA A 264 -18.10 -3.50 2.51
C ALA A 264 -19.33 -3.71 3.42
N ASP A 265 -20.26 -4.56 3.01
CA ASP A 265 -21.48 -4.82 3.79
C ASP A 265 -21.18 -5.46 5.15
N ALA A 266 -20.19 -6.39 5.19
CA ALA A 266 -19.78 -7.04 6.43
C ALA A 266 -19.12 -6.05 7.41
N VAL A 267 -18.27 -5.15 6.89
CA VAL A 267 -17.67 -4.07 7.69
C VAL A 267 -18.77 -3.14 8.21
N MET A 268 -19.65 -2.62 7.35
CA MET A 268 -20.74 -1.72 7.75
C MET A 268 -21.63 -2.34 8.84
N GLN A 269 -21.94 -3.63 8.71
CA GLN A 269 -22.74 -4.35 9.70
C GLN A 269 -22.09 -4.38 11.09
N LYS A 270 -20.76 -4.45 11.19
CA LYS A 270 -20.05 -4.41 12.47
C LYS A 270 -20.10 -3.05 13.14
N TYR A 271 -20.15 -1.99 12.36
CA TYR A 271 -20.20 -0.62 12.87
C TYR A 271 -21.64 -0.11 13.07
N ASP A 272 -22.66 -0.79 12.52
CA ASP A 272 -24.07 -0.36 12.57
C ASP A 272 -24.60 0.04 13.97
N PRO A 273 -24.17 -0.63 15.08
CA PRO A 273 -24.60 -0.20 16.41
C PRO A 273 -24.15 1.21 16.81
N PHE A 274 -23.13 1.76 16.17
CA PHE A 274 -22.44 2.99 16.56
C PHE A 274 -22.49 4.08 15.51
N ILE A 275 -22.46 3.69 14.22
CA ILE A 275 -22.17 4.57 13.08
C ILE A 275 -23.31 4.51 12.07
N GLU A 276 -23.72 5.67 11.58
CA GLU A 276 -24.59 5.81 10.41
C GLU A 276 -23.72 6.11 9.19
N PHE A 277 -23.67 5.18 8.23
CA PHE A 277 -22.87 5.33 7.02
C PHE A 277 -23.61 6.02 5.90
N ALA A 278 -22.92 6.89 5.17
CA ALA A 278 -23.30 7.38 3.87
C ALA A 278 -23.12 6.30 2.78
N GLN A 279 -23.47 6.62 1.54
CA GLN A 279 -23.21 5.70 0.43
C GLN A 279 -21.71 5.49 0.22
N PRO A 280 -21.24 4.22 0.10
CA PRO A 280 -19.83 3.91 -0.13
C PRO A 280 -19.31 4.54 -1.42
N LYS A 281 -18.10 5.12 -1.37
CA LYS A 281 -17.36 5.54 -2.57
C LYS A 281 -16.48 4.39 -3.05
N ARG A 282 -16.40 4.20 -4.37
CA ARG A 282 -15.72 3.06 -4.99
C ARG A 282 -14.67 3.54 -5.99
N GLN A 283 -13.54 2.84 -6.02
CA GLN A 283 -12.48 3.02 -7.00
C GLN A 283 -11.69 1.72 -7.15
N ASP A 284 -11.57 1.21 -8.38
CA ASP A 284 -10.73 0.05 -8.74
C ASP A 284 -10.97 -1.20 -7.84
N GLY A 285 -12.24 -1.51 -7.52
CA GLY A 285 -12.62 -2.63 -6.65
C GLY A 285 -12.47 -2.37 -5.14
N TRP A 286 -12.02 -1.18 -4.75
CA TRP A 286 -11.86 -0.74 -3.35
C TRP A 286 -12.93 0.26 -2.93
N VAL A 287 -13.14 0.33 -1.62
CA VAL A 287 -14.21 1.14 -1.03
C VAL A 287 -13.68 2.07 0.05
N LEU A 288 -14.24 3.29 0.07
CA LEU A 288 -14.21 4.19 1.22
C LEU A 288 -15.61 4.22 1.83
N LEU A 289 -15.72 3.87 3.11
CA LEU A 289 -16.89 4.03 3.93
C LEU A 289 -16.74 5.32 4.75
N GLU A 290 -17.75 6.17 4.65
CA GLU A 290 -17.84 7.40 5.43
C GLU A 290 -19.07 7.33 6.32
N GLY A 291 -18.91 7.62 7.60
CA GLY A 291 -20.02 7.60 8.55
C GLY A 291 -19.86 8.63 9.66
N ALA A 292 -20.95 8.84 10.39
CA ALA A 292 -20.98 9.70 11.57
C ALA A 292 -21.51 8.90 12.77
N ARG A 293 -21.12 9.31 13.97
CA ARG A 293 -21.62 8.72 15.21
C ARG A 293 -23.11 8.94 15.33
N ARG A 294 -23.84 7.88 15.74
CA ARG A 294 -25.28 7.91 16.03
C ARG A 294 -25.61 8.66 17.30
#